data_a35393abdb7cb1b7ac780c368a58bd1a
#
_entry.id   a35393abdb7cb1b7ac780c368a58bd1a
#
_cell.length_a   1.000
_cell.length_b   1.000
_cell.length_c   1.000
_cell.angle_alpha   90.00
_cell.angle_beta   90.00
_cell.angle_gamma   90.00
#
_symmetry.space_group_name_H-M   'P 1'
#
loop_
_entity.id
_entity.type
_entity.pdbx_description
1 polymer ?
#
loop_
_entity_poly.entity_id
_entity_poly.type
_entity_poly.pdbx_seq_one_letter_code
_entity_poly.pdbx_strand_id
1 'polypeptide(L)'
;MVYNSWATMQQLGEKDANTCQYNDLALIQLDPADAANANPSVPYWGGPTGLGGATAQGENVYSYGNSELRGGVTTLSPKKGLSLGTDSGGWNHTVYTATPGIPGDSGSGFLDKSGRAFGILSTVAIAPLAGSNGVGDVGKEVAYMQAHGGPGANIVNGTEAFTGPLSPL
;
A
#
# COMPACT_ATOMS: atom_id res chain seq x y z
N MET A 1 2.37 -2.13 -18.33
CA MET A 1 1.24 -2.39 -17.40
C MET A 1 0.48 -3.59 -17.90
N VAL A 2 0.25 -4.55 -17.03
CA VAL A 2 -0.42 -5.83 -17.37
C VAL A 2 -1.81 -5.95 -16.73
N TYR A 3 -2.12 -5.08 -15.77
CA TYR A 3 -3.44 -4.97 -15.15
C TYR A 3 -3.71 -3.54 -14.69
N ASN A 4 -4.98 -3.11 -14.75
CA ASN A 4 -5.47 -1.85 -14.24
C ASN A 4 -6.90 -2.07 -13.72
N SER A 5 -7.11 -1.89 -12.41
CA SER A 5 -8.40 -2.12 -11.76
C SER A 5 -9.51 -1.20 -12.30
N TRP A 6 -9.19 0.06 -12.54
CA TRP A 6 -10.16 1.04 -13.06
C TRP A 6 -10.69 0.65 -14.45
N ALA A 7 -9.78 0.25 -15.36
CA ALA A 7 -10.18 -0.21 -16.68
C ALA A 7 -11.03 -1.49 -16.59
N THR A 8 -10.65 -2.41 -15.71
CA THR A 8 -11.40 -3.65 -15.49
C THR A 8 -12.79 -3.38 -14.92
N MET A 9 -12.90 -2.54 -13.89
CA MET A 9 -14.19 -2.14 -13.31
C MET A 9 -15.11 -1.48 -14.33
N GLN A 10 -14.58 -0.60 -15.18
CA GLN A 10 -15.34 0.03 -16.24
C GLN A 10 -15.86 -0.97 -17.27
N GLN A 11 -15.01 -1.91 -17.70
CA GLN A 11 -15.39 -2.95 -18.66
C GLN A 11 -16.49 -3.87 -18.11
N LEU A 12 -16.44 -4.18 -16.82
CA LEU A 12 -17.40 -5.06 -16.15
C LEU A 12 -18.69 -4.32 -15.75
N GLY A 13 -18.70 -2.99 -15.78
CA GLY A 13 -19.80 -2.20 -15.27
C GLY A 13 -19.98 -2.36 -13.78
N GLU A 14 -18.86 -2.40 -13.01
CA GLU A 14 -18.88 -2.52 -11.55
C GLU A 14 -19.76 -1.44 -10.92
N LYS A 15 -20.58 -1.82 -9.93
CA LYS A 15 -21.53 -0.93 -9.26
C LYS A 15 -21.40 -0.89 -7.75
N ASP A 16 -20.60 -1.77 -7.16
CA ASP A 16 -20.34 -1.70 -5.73
C ASP A 16 -19.55 -0.41 -5.43
N ALA A 17 -20.11 0.43 -4.56
CA ALA A 17 -19.57 1.75 -4.28
C ALA A 17 -18.18 1.70 -3.64
N ASN A 18 -17.93 0.73 -2.77
CA ASN A 18 -16.63 0.60 -2.09
C ASN A 18 -15.57 0.09 -3.07
N THR A 19 -15.91 -0.91 -3.88
CA THR A 19 -15.03 -1.43 -4.93
C THR A 19 -14.65 -0.32 -5.91
N CYS A 20 -15.63 0.44 -6.40
CA CYS A 20 -15.38 1.55 -7.33
C CYS A 20 -14.53 2.67 -6.72
N GLN A 21 -14.66 2.91 -5.42
CA GLN A 21 -13.99 4.02 -4.75
C GLN A 21 -12.56 3.68 -4.33
N TYR A 22 -12.30 2.43 -3.92
CA TYR A 22 -11.08 2.07 -3.22
C TYR A 22 -10.20 1.06 -3.94
N ASN A 23 -10.68 0.39 -4.98
CA ASN A 23 -9.88 -0.54 -5.77
C ASN A 23 -8.99 0.23 -6.75
N ASP A 24 -7.76 0.50 -6.35
CA ASP A 24 -6.81 1.34 -7.09
C ASP A 24 -5.49 0.60 -7.35
N LEU A 25 -5.59 -0.60 -7.96
CA LEU A 25 -4.46 -1.45 -8.27
C LEU A 25 -4.04 -1.33 -9.74
N ALA A 26 -2.75 -1.10 -9.95
CA ALA A 26 -2.10 -1.30 -11.23
C ALA A 26 -0.95 -2.30 -11.08
N LEU A 27 -0.87 -3.28 -11.97
CA LEU A 27 0.24 -4.24 -12.01
C LEU A 27 1.13 -3.96 -13.23
N ILE A 28 2.41 -3.80 -12.97
CA ILE A 28 3.43 -3.55 -13.99
C ILE A 28 4.36 -4.76 -14.02
N GLN A 29 4.55 -5.34 -15.19
CA GLN A 29 5.55 -6.38 -15.41
C GLN A 29 6.90 -5.70 -15.63
N LEU A 30 7.88 -6.07 -14.83
CA LEU A 30 9.26 -5.63 -15.03
C LEU A 30 9.87 -6.35 -16.24
N ASP A 31 10.81 -5.69 -16.90
CA ASP A 31 11.64 -6.35 -17.90
C ASP A 31 12.43 -7.49 -17.22
N PRO A 32 12.57 -8.65 -17.86
CA PRO A 32 13.34 -9.76 -17.28
C PRO A 32 14.76 -9.40 -16.86
N ALA A 33 15.41 -8.45 -17.54
CA ALA A 33 16.74 -7.97 -17.18
C ALA A 33 16.74 -7.20 -15.85
N ASP A 34 15.66 -6.46 -15.56
CA ASP A 34 15.52 -5.66 -14.36
C ASP A 34 14.92 -6.46 -13.19
N ALA A 35 14.09 -7.47 -13.50
CA ALA A 35 13.43 -8.29 -12.49
C ALA A 35 14.43 -9.00 -11.56
N ALA A 36 15.59 -9.41 -12.09
CA ALA A 36 16.66 -10.05 -11.31
C ALA A 36 17.30 -9.12 -10.27
N ASN A 37 17.18 -7.79 -10.46
CA ASN A 37 17.73 -6.77 -9.58
C ASN A 37 16.66 -6.13 -8.68
N ALA A 38 15.40 -6.54 -8.80
CA ALA A 38 14.32 -5.99 -8.00
C ALA A 38 14.44 -6.45 -6.55
N ASN A 39 14.52 -5.49 -5.62
CA ASN A 39 14.44 -5.78 -4.18
C ASN A 39 12.97 -5.70 -3.74
N PRO A 40 12.35 -6.79 -3.30
CA PRO A 40 10.96 -6.77 -2.85
C PRO A 40 10.78 -6.20 -1.44
N SER A 41 11.85 -5.83 -0.76
CA SER A 41 11.77 -5.26 0.59
C SER A 41 11.31 -3.81 0.57
N VAL A 42 10.54 -3.42 1.58
CA VAL A 42 10.20 -2.01 1.81
C VAL A 42 11.46 -1.28 2.29
N PRO A 43 11.94 -0.25 1.56
CA PRO A 43 13.15 0.45 1.95
C PRO A 43 13.08 0.93 3.40
N TYR A 44 14.21 0.95 4.11
CA TYR A 44 14.35 1.32 5.52
C TYR A 44 13.72 0.32 6.51
N TRP A 45 12.57 -0.28 6.22
CA TRP A 45 11.83 -1.12 7.16
C TRP A 45 12.10 -2.63 6.99
N GLY A 46 12.51 -3.06 5.80
CA GLY A 46 12.51 -4.48 5.45
C GLY A 46 11.09 -5.04 5.27
N GLY A 47 10.94 -6.37 5.32
CA GLY A 47 9.65 -6.99 4.98
C GLY A 47 9.26 -6.80 3.50
N PRO A 48 8.05 -7.17 3.08
CA PRO A 48 7.01 -7.77 3.91
C PRO A 48 7.35 -9.19 4.39
N THR A 49 6.73 -9.57 5.51
CA THR A 49 6.83 -10.93 6.06
C THR A 49 5.69 -11.84 5.59
N GLY A 50 4.82 -11.33 4.75
CA GLY A 50 3.64 -11.99 4.21
C GLY A 50 2.54 -11.00 3.87
N LEU A 51 1.38 -11.53 3.50
CA LEU A 51 0.17 -10.74 3.31
C LEU A 51 -0.51 -10.48 4.66
N GLY A 52 -0.84 -9.22 4.91
CA GLY A 52 -1.63 -8.75 6.04
C GLY A 52 -3.12 -8.66 5.69
N GLY A 53 -3.85 -7.96 6.50
CA GLY A 53 -5.30 -7.72 6.32
C GLY A 53 -5.76 -6.53 7.16
N ALA A 54 -6.99 -6.56 7.64
CA ALA A 54 -7.56 -5.48 8.44
C ALA A 54 -6.67 -5.08 9.61
N THR A 55 -6.48 -3.77 9.77
CA THR A 55 -5.70 -3.20 10.86
C THR A 55 -6.63 -2.65 11.94
N ALA A 56 -6.27 -2.85 13.20
CA ALA A 56 -7.00 -2.29 14.33
C ALA A 56 -6.63 -0.82 14.55
N GLN A 57 -7.56 -0.05 15.10
CA GLN A 57 -7.26 1.31 15.54
C GLN A 57 -6.15 1.32 16.58
N GLY A 58 -5.16 2.21 16.40
CA GLY A 58 -3.99 2.31 17.27
C GLY A 58 -2.87 1.32 16.94
N GLU A 59 -3.03 0.49 15.94
CA GLU A 59 -1.98 -0.44 15.49
C GLU A 59 -0.88 0.32 14.73
N ASN A 60 0.39 0.00 15.04
CA ASN A 60 1.52 0.59 14.34
C ASN A 60 1.54 0.17 12.86
N VAL A 61 1.84 1.15 12.02
CA VAL A 61 1.99 0.96 10.56
C VAL A 61 3.28 1.59 10.06
N TYR A 62 3.81 1.05 8.98
CA TYR A 62 5.11 1.43 8.41
C TYR A 62 5.02 1.49 6.89
N SER A 63 5.69 2.46 6.28
CA SER A 63 5.80 2.60 4.84
C SER A 63 7.04 3.39 4.45
N TYR A 64 7.30 3.47 3.15
CA TYR A 64 8.36 4.29 2.60
C TYR A 64 7.86 4.94 1.33
N GLY A 65 7.82 6.27 1.29
CA GLY A 65 7.46 7.03 0.10
C GLY A 65 8.65 7.74 -0.51
N ASN A 66 8.64 7.92 -1.82
CA ASN A 66 9.75 8.56 -2.54
C ASN A 66 9.25 9.66 -3.49
N SER A 67 8.36 10.52 -2.98
CA SER A 67 7.84 11.66 -3.75
C SER A 67 8.95 12.66 -4.13
N GLU A 68 8.97 13.06 -5.38
CA GLU A 68 9.87 14.13 -5.88
C GLU A 68 9.62 15.48 -5.18
N LEU A 69 8.41 15.69 -4.65
CA LEU A 69 8.05 16.90 -3.91
C LEU A 69 8.85 17.07 -2.61
N ARG A 70 9.56 16.01 -2.15
CA ARG A 70 10.49 16.12 -1.02
C ARG A 70 11.85 16.71 -1.39
N GLY A 71 12.08 17.03 -2.67
CA GLY A 71 13.34 17.65 -3.14
C GLY A 71 14.59 16.79 -2.86
N GLY A 72 14.44 15.47 -2.81
CA GLY A 72 15.55 14.54 -2.52
C GLY A 72 15.86 14.37 -1.01
N VAL A 73 15.05 14.94 -0.12
CA VAL A 73 15.23 14.78 1.35
C VAL A 73 14.73 13.41 1.78
N THR A 74 15.60 12.41 1.72
CA THR A 74 15.28 10.99 2.00
C THR A 74 14.91 10.72 3.46
N THR A 75 15.32 11.57 4.40
CA THR A 75 14.95 11.46 5.82
C THR A 75 13.44 11.64 6.07
N LEU A 76 12.70 12.20 5.09
CA LEU A 76 11.25 12.35 5.12
C LEU A 76 10.51 11.22 4.40
N SER A 77 11.22 10.24 3.86
CA SER A 77 10.65 9.12 3.12
C SER A 77 10.10 8.00 4.01
N PRO A 78 10.78 7.59 5.12
CA PRO A 78 10.22 6.61 6.04
C PRO A 78 8.96 7.15 6.72
N LYS A 79 7.96 6.29 6.84
CA LYS A 79 6.68 6.60 7.48
C LYS A 79 6.44 5.62 8.60
N LYS A 80 6.17 6.14 9.79
CA LYS A 80 5.74 5.37 10.95
C LYS A 80 4.58 6.09 11.62
N GLY A 81 3.57 5.36 12.00
CA GLY A 81 2.39 5.92 12.61
C GLY A 81 1.40 4.88 13.04
N LEU A 82 0.15 5.24 13.05
CA LEU A 82 -0.94 4.41 13.57
C LEU A 82 -2.03 4.25 12.52
N SER A 83 -2.63 3.06 12.50
CA SER A 83 -3.90 2.84 11.85
C SER A 83 -5.01 3.54 12.64
N LEU A 84 -5.92 4.19 11.94
CA LEU A 84 -7.19 4.69 12.49
C LEU A 84 -8.33 3.69 12.30
N GLY A 85 -8.03 2.53 11.74
CA GLY A 85 -8.95 1.44 11.50
C GLY A 85 -9.20 1.18 10.01
N THR A 86 -9.93 0.09 9.77
CA THR A 86 -10.41 -0.32 8.45
C THR A 86 -11.86 0.15 8.29
N ASP A 87 -12.21 0.66 7.13
CA ASP A 87 -13.59 1.09 6.86
C ASP A 87 -14.58 -0.08 6.72
N SER A 88 -15.86 0.24 6.69
CA SER A 88 -16.95 -0.73 6.64
C SER A 88 -16.93 -1.67 5.44
N GLY A 89 -16.36 -1.23 4.33
CA GLY A 89 -16.19 -2.07 3.13
C GLY A 89 -14.98 -3.00 3.21
N GLY A 90 -14.07 -2.74 4.13
CA GLY A 90 -12.80 -3.43 4.25
C GLY A 90 -11.85 -3.19 3.08
N TRP A 91 -12.14 -2.18 2.25
CA TRP A 91 -11.33 -1.82 1.10
C TRP A 91 -10.27 -0.78 1.40
N ASN A 92 -10.45 -0.01 2.49
CA ASN A 92 -9.56 1.09 2.82
C ASN A 92 -9.20 1.07 4.30
N HIS A 93 -7.93 1.32 4.58
CA HIS A 93 -7.39 1.52 5.91
C HIS A 93 -7.00 2.99 6.04
N THR A 94 -7.56 3.69 7.01
CA THR A 94 -7.12 5.05 7.30
C THR A 94 -5.91 5.01 8.21
N VAL A 95 -4.83 5.68 7.83
CA VAL A 95 -3.60 5.74 8.63
C VAL A 95 -3.16 7.17 8.87
N TYR A 96 -2.45 7.42 9.97
CA TYR A 96 -1.82 8.68 10.28
C TYR A 96 -0.36 8.45 10.65
N THR A 97 0.55 9.03 9.88
CA THR A 97 1.98 8.85 10.05
C THR A 97 2.69 10.17 10.31
N ALA A 98 3.82 10.14 11.04
CA ALA A 98 4.62 11.32 11.36
C ALA A 98 5.10 12.07 10.11
N THR A 99 5.37 11.34 9.03
CA THR A 99 5.62 11.88 7.70
C THR A 99 4.51 11.44 6.76
N PRO A 100 3.40 12.19 6.65
CA PRO A 100 2.27 11.79 5.83
C PRO A 100 2.64 11.51 4.38
N GLY A 101 1.88 10.61 3.74
CA GLY A 101 1.95 10.43 2.30
C GLY A 101 1.50 11.72 1.59
N ILE A 102 2.25 12.12 0.59
CA ILE A 102 2.01 13.28 -0.25
C ILE A 102 1.92 12.85 -1.71
N PRO A 103 1.41 13.70 -2.62
CA PRO A 103 1.39 13.36 -4.05
C PRO A 103 2.77 12.88 -4.53
N GLY A 104 2.79 11.76 -5.26
CA GLY A 104 4.01 11.06 -5.69
C GLY A 104 4.45 9.92 -4.77
N ASP A 105 3.87 9.78 -3.57
CA ASP A 105 4.02 8.58 -2.73
C ASP A 105 2.99 7.49 -3.07
N SER A 106 2.01 7.75 -3.93
CA SER A 106 0.99 6.80 -4.36
C SER A 106 1.61 5.49 -4.85
N GLY A 107 1.00 4.37 -4.49
CA GLY A 107 1.55 3.04 -4.77
C GLY A 107 2.54 2.52 -3.73
N SER A 108 2.95 3.33 -2.74
CA SER A 108 3.82 2.86 -1.65
C SER A 108 3.14 1.79 -0.82
N GLY A 109 3.83 0.66 -0.59
CA GLY A 109 3.33 -0.42 0.25
C GLY A 109 3.33 -0.05 1.74
N PHE A 110 2.29 -0.47 2.44
CA PHE A 110 2.16 -0.33 3.88
C PHE A 110 2.27 -1.68 4.59
N LEU A 111 3.02 -1.69 5.68
CA LEU A 111 3.23 -2.84 6.55
C LEU A 111 2.52 -2.65 7.89
N ASP A 112 1.95 -3.73 8.42
CA ASP A 112 1.39 -3.78 9.78
C ASP A 112 2.50 -3.90 10.84
N LYS A 113 2.10 -3.97 12.12
CA LYS A 113 3.03 -4.11 13.26
C LYS A 113 3.92 -5.36 13.20
N SER A 114 3.56 -6.36 12.40
CA SER A 114 4.30 -7.61 12.21
C SER A 114 5.11 -7.61 10.90
N GLY A 115 5.09 -6.50 10.16
CA GLY A 115 5.76 -6.39 8.88
C GLY A 115 5.03 -7.04 7.72
N ARG A 116 3.73 -7.36 7.85
CA ARG A 116 2.95 -7.93 6.75
C ARG A 116 2.38 -6.80 5.88
N ALA A 117 2.43 -6.98 4.58
CA ALA A 117 1.85 -6.03 3.63
C ALA A 117 0.32 -6.06 3.73
N PHE A 118 -0.30 -4.95 4.12
CA PHE A 118 -1.76 -4.88 4.22
C PHE A 118 -2.39 -3.95 3.18
N GLY A 119 -1.62 -3.03 2.60
CA GLY A 119 -2.22 -2.13 1.62
C GLY A 119 -1.24 -1.28 0.85
N ILE A 120 -1.80 -0.49 -0.07
CA ILE A 120 -1.09 0.39 -0.99
C ILE A 120 -1.63 1.81 -0.80
N LEU A 121 -0.74 2.80 -0.73
CA LEU A 121 -1.12 4.21 -0.58
C LEU A 121 -1.88 4.70 -1.80
N SER A 122 -3.10 5.18 -1.60
CA SER A 122 -3.96 5.68 -2.66
C SER A 122 -4.31 7.17 -2.48
N THR A 123 -4.67 7.61 -1.27
CA THR A 123 -5.22 8.95 -1.08
C THR A 123 -4.61 9.72 0.09
N VAL A 124 -4.75 11.05 0.03
CA VAL A 124 -4.51 11.97 1.15
C VAL A 124 -5.85 12.59 1.54
N ALA A 125 -6.21 12.48 2.81
CA ALA A 125 -7.45 13.02 3.33
C ALA A 125 -7.26 14.42 3.94
N ILE A 126 -8.31 15.23 3.82
CA ILE A 126 -8.42 16.54 4.50
C ILE A 126 -9.22 16.36 5.79
N ALA A 127 -10.14 15.42 5.83
CA ALA A 127 -11.00 15.10 6.96
C ALA A 127 -11.16 13.57 7.09
N PRO A 128 -11.45 13.02 8.27
CA PRO A 128 -11.67 13.72 9.56
C PRO A 128 -10.39 14.23 10.19
N LEU A 129 -9.22 13.75 9.79
CA LEU A 129 -7.91 14.21 10.27
C LEU A 129 -7.05 14.62 9.07
N ALA A 130 -6.75 15.91 8.99
CA ALA A 130 -5.92 16.45 7.92
C ALA A 130 -4.54 15.79 7.90
N GLY A 131 -4.11 15.33 6.71
CA GLY A 131 -2.86 14.61 6.52
C GLY A 131 -2.95 13.10 6.82
N SER A 132 -4.14 12.57 7.15
CA SER A 132 -4.32 11.13 7.13
C SER A 132 -4.28 10.60 5.70
N ASN A 133 -3.88 9.34 5.55
CA ASN A 133 -3.82 8.68 4.26
C ASN A 133 -4.83 7.55 4.18
N GLY A 134 -5.43 7.37 3.02
CA GLY A 134 -6.17 6.17 2.65
C GLY A 134 -5.24 5.17 1.99
N VAL A 135 -5.28 3.95 2.48
CA VAL A 135 -4.46 2.82 2.05
C VAL A 135 -5.40 1.73 1.57
N GLY A 136 -5.41 1.44 0.26
CA GLY A 136 -6.23 0.38 -0.33
C GLY A 136 -5.80 -0.99 0.18
N ASP A 137 -6.75 -1.88 0.48
CA ASP A 137 -6.48 -3.24 0.95
C ASP A 137 -5.90 -4.09 -0.19
N VAL A 138 -4.61 -4.35 -0.16
CA VAL A 138 -3.91 -5.07 -1.23
C VAL A 138 -4.40 -6.50 -1.40
N GLY A 139 -4.89 -7.15 -0.34
CA GLY A 139 -5.45 -8.49 -0.41
C GLY A 139 -6.75 -8.51 -1.22
N LYS A 140 -7.63 -7.54 -0.98
CA LYS A 140 -8.88 -7.39 -1.74
C LYS A 140 -8.62 -6.99 -3.19
N GLU A 141 -7.70 -6.06 -3.42
CA GLU A 141 -7.33 -5.61 -4.76
C GLU A 141 -6.77 -6.77 -5.61
N VAL A 142 -5.86 -7.56 -5.04
CA VAL A 142 -5.31 -8.76 -5.71
C VAL A 142 -6.39 -9.83 -5.93
N ALA A 143 -7.26 -10.07 -4.95
CA ALA A 143 -8.36 -11.01 -5.09
C ALA A 143 -9.35 -10.58 -6.19
N TYR A 144 -9.69 -9.30 -6.25
CA TYR A 144 -10.53 -8.74 -7.32
C TYR A 144 -9.88 -8.94 -8.69
N MET A 145 -8.60 -8.61 -8.82
CA MET A 145 -7.83 -8.81 -10.05
C MET A 145 -7.91 -10.26 -10.52
N GLN A 146 -7.64 -11.22 -9.63
CA GLN A 146 -7.64 -12.65 -9.96
C GLN A 146 -9.04 -13.16 -10.33
N ALA A 147 -10.09 -12.67 -9.66
CA ALA A 147 -11.47 -13.06 -9.93
C ALA A 147 -11.98 -12.54 -11.29
N HIS A 148 -11.37 -11.49 -11.84
CA HIS A 148 -11.82 -10.83 -13.07
C HIS A 148 -10.81 -10.93 -14.23
N GLY A 149 -10.10 -12.05 -14.29
CA GLY A 149 -9.23 -12.40 -15.42
C GLY A 149 -7.89 -11.70 -15.47
N GLY A 150 -7.50 -11.04 -14.40
CA GLY A 150 -6.16 -10.50 -14.26
C GLY A 150 -5.10 -11.60 -14.04
N PRO A 151 -3.81 -11.28 -14.14
CA PRO A 151 -2.76 -12.26 -13.98
C PRO A 151 -2.72 -12.81 -12.54
N GLY A 152 -2.33 -14.08 -12.41
CA GLY A 152 -2.03 -14.67 -11.11
C GLY A 152 -0.80 -14.00 -10.51
N ALA A 153 -1.00 -13.21 -9.46
CA ALA A 153 0.08 -12.56 -8.73
C ALA A 153 -0.13 -12.73 -7.23
N ASN A 154 0.96 -12.82 -6.50
CA ASN A 154 0.95 -12.93 -5.04
C ASN A 154 1.98 -11.95 -4.46
N ILE A 155 1.72 -11.48 -3.24
CA ILE A 155 2.72 -10.73 -2.49
C ILE A 155 3.88 -11.66 -2.17
N VAL A 156 5.08 -11.26 -2.54
CA VAL A 156 6.31 -11.97 -2.18
C VAL A 156 6.89 -11.38 -0.89
N ASN A 157 7.55 -12.23 -0.11
CA ASN A 157 8.26 -11.76 1.09
C ASN A 157 9.47 -10.91 0.70
N GLY A 158 9.77 -9.91 1.52
CA GLY A 158 11.00 -9.15 1.42
C GLY A 158 12.22 -10.02 1.70
N THR A 159 13.36 -9.63 1.14
CA THR A 159 14.66 -10.28 1.40
C THR A 159 15.36 -9.75 2.64
N GLU A 160 14.91 -8.60 3.14
CA GLU A 160 15.44 -7.95 4.33
C GLU A 160 14.51 -8.16 5.52
N ALA A 161 15.09 -8.40 6.71
CA ALA A 161 14.31 -8.57 7.93
C ALA A 161 13.51 -7.30 8.27
N PHE A 162 12.27 -7.47 8.71
CA PHE A 162 11.45 -6.35 9.19
C PHE A 162 11.99 -5.79 10.50
N THR A 163 12.24 -4.48 10.55
CA THR A 163 12.86 -3.77 11.69
C THR A 163 11.97 -2.71 12.33
N GLY A 164 10.71 -2.56 11.88
CA GLY A 164 9.79 -1.51 12.29
C GLY A 164 9.71 -1.26 13.82
N PRO A 165 9.53 -2.28 14.67
CA PRO A 165 9.47 -2.08 16.12
C PRO A 165 10.76 -1.58 16.74
N LEU A 166 11.90 -1.84 16.12
CA LEU A 166 13.23 -1.52 16.65
C LEU A 166 13.75 -0.17 16.15
N SER A 167 13.08 0.42 15.18
CA SER A 167 13.53 1.66 14.57
C SER A 167 13.13 2.89 15.38
N PRO A 168 14.03 3.85 15.60
CA PRO A 168 13.84 5.02 16.46
C PRO A 168 13.14 6.18 15.74
N LEU A 169 12.26 5.96 14.80
CA LEU A 169 11.44 7.04 14.23
C LEU A 169 10.44 7.56 15.23
#